data_29def450145f62764b8e29bf128694f3
#
_entry.id   29def450145f62764b8e29bf128694f3
#
_cell.length_a   1.000
_cell.length_b   1.000
_cell.length_c   1.000
_cell.angle_alpha   90.00
_cell.angle_beta   90.00
_cell.angle_gamma   90.00
#
_symmetry.space_group_name_H-M   'P 1'
#
loop_
_entity.id
_entity.type
_entity.pdbx_description
1 polymer ?
#
loop_
_entity_poly.entity_id
_entity_poly.type
_entity_poly.pdbx_seq_one_letter_code
_entity_poly.pdbx_strand_id
1 'polypeptide(L)'
;MLDRDGFRPNVGIVLLNQKNQVFWGKRIRTHSWQFPQGGIDRGETPEQAMYRELHEEVGLQPEHVCVVARTRDWLRYEVPDRYIRRDARGHYKGQKQIWYLLQLVGYDWNLNLRATDHPEFDAWRWNDYWVPLDMVVEFKRGVYEMALTELARFLPHYDVRNRYLRHGTRGREHEHPNVMEVMPGAPFELPPGATFEPDPHTNVLIDAQGDIRAS
;
A
#
# COMPACT_ATOMS: atom_id res chain seq x y z
N MET A 1 -5.10 -11.39 -17.38
CA MET A 1 -4.73 -11.72 -18.79
C MET A 1 -3.26 -11.39 -18.98
N LEU A 2 -2.49 -12.18 -19.75
CA LEU A 2 -1.10 -11.85 -20.07
C LEU A 2 -1.06 -11.03 -21.37
N ASP A 3 -0.06 -10.15 -21.48
CA ASP A 3 0.24 -9.49 -22.74
C ASP A 3 1.01 -10.44 -23.69
N ARG A 4 1.36 -9.94 -24.90
CA ARG A 4 2.07 -10.74 -25.91
C ARG A 4 3.47 -11.16 -25.47
N ASP A 5 4.08 -10.43 -24.53
CA ASP A 5 5.42 -10.68 -24.03
C ASP A 5 5.42 -11.62 -22.80
N GLY A 6 4.25 -12.02 -22.30
CA GLY A 6 4.09 -12.89 -21.14
C GLY A 6 4.01 -12.14 -19.79
N PHE A 7 3.81 -10.82 -19.79
CA PHE A 7 3.66 -10.05 -18.58
C PHE A 7 2.18 -9.81 -18.22
N ARG A 8 1.86 -9.89 -16.93
CA ARG A 8 0.54 -9.54 -16.41
C ARG A 8 0.48 -8.04 -16.14
N PRO A 9 -0.48 -7.30 -16.76
CA PRO A 9 -0.73 -5.91 -16.39
C PRO A 9 -1.17 -5.79 -14.94
N ASN A 10 -0.63 -4.80 -14.24
CA ASN A 10 -0.82 -4.63 -12.81
C ASN A 10 -0.68 -3.15 -12.44
N VAL A 11 -1.18 -2.75 -11.29
CA VAL A 11 -0.97 -1.43 -10.69
C VAL A 11 -0.23 -1.56 -9.38
N GLY A 12 0.62 -0.59 -9.07
CA GLY A 12 1.24 -0.44 -7.76
C GLY A 12 0.83 0.89 -7.14
N ILE A 13 0.71 0.95 -5.82
CA ILE A 13 0.21 2.11 -5.09
C ILE A 13 1.24 2.53 -4.03
N VAL A 14 1.76 3.75 -4.17
CA VAL A 14 2.54 4.41 -3.13
C VAL A 14 1.63 5.41 -2.44
N LEU A 15 1.08 5.03 -1.29
CA LEU A 15 0.19 5.88 -0.50
C LEU A 15 1.02 6.66 0.53
N LEU A 16 0.92 7.98 0.49
CA LEU A 16 1.58 8.90 1.41
C LEU A 16 0.64 9.35 2.53
N ASN A 17 1.17 9.50 3.73
CA ASN A 17 0.53 10.30 4.77
C ASN A 17 0.97 11.78 4.67
N GLN A 18 0.45 12.63 5.56
CA GLN A 18 0.78 14.07 5.59
C GLN A 18 2.25 14.37 5.93
N LYS A 19 3.01 13.39 6.41
CA LYS A 19 4.45 13.49 6.71
C LYS A 19 5.32 12.96 5.57
N ASN A 20 4.75 12.67 4.40
CA ASN A 20 5.40 12.01 3.26
C ASN A 20 5.98 10.61 3.58
N GLN A 21 5.46 9.97 4.61
CA GLN A 21 5.75 8.58 4.88
C GLN A 21 4.85 7.69 4.02
N VAL A 22 5.34 6.52 3.63
CA VAL A 22 4.63 5.58 2.76
C VAL A 22 3.97 4.46 3.56
N PHE A 23 2.76 4.09 3.16
CA PHE A 23 2.09 2.89 3.65
C PHE A 23 2.89 1.65 3.27
N TRP A 24 3.13 0.76 4.23
CA TRP A 24 3.85 -0.49 4.02
C TRP A 24 3.08 -1.63 4.67
N GLY A 25 2.55 -2.55 3.85
CA GLY A 25 1.70 -3.64 4.28
C GLY A 25 2.45 -4.95 4.46
N LYS A 26 2.21 -5.67 5.56
CA LYS A 26 2.71 -7.02 5.81
C LYS A 26 1.73 -8.04 5.25
N ARG A 27 2.19 -8.88 4.33
CA ARG A 27 1.36 -9.89 3.71
C ARG A 27 0.95 -10.98 4.69
N ILE A 28 -0.33 -11.35 4.65
CA ILE A 28 -0.88 -12.46 5.45
C ILE A 28 -0.07 -13.73 5.27
N ARG A 29 0.18 -14.43 6.37
CA ARG A 29 0.88 -15.74 6.43
C ARG A 29 2.30 -15.73 5.86
N THR A 30 2.91 -14.57 5.70
CA THR A 30 4.30 -14.42 5.26
C THR A 30 5.03 -13.39 6.12
N HIS A 31 6.37 -13.36 6.01
CA HIS A 31 7.17 -12.31 6.61
C HIS A 31 7.49 -11.18 5.62
N SER A 32 6.88 -11.21 4.43
CA SER A 32 7.15 -10.23 3.38
C SER A 32 6.25 -9.01 3.53
N TRP A 33 6.84 -7.87 3.25
CA TRP A 33 6.19 -6.57 3.23
C TRP A 33 6.17 -6.02 1.81
N GLN A 34 5.13 -5.30 1.44
CA GLN A 34 5.01 -4.71 0.11
C GLN A 34 4.07 -3.50 0.09
N PHE A 35 4.14 -2.72 -0.99
CA PHE A 35 3.11 -1.76 -1.34
C PHE A 35 1.84 -2.45 -1.80
N PRO A 36 0.65 -1.84 -1.61
CA PRO A 36 -0.58 -2.30 -2.24
C PRO A 36 -0.42 -2.38 -3.76
N GLN A 37 -0.91 -3.47 -4.34
CA GLN A 37 -0.76 -3.73 -5.77
C GLN A 37 -1.66 -4.85 -6.25
N GLY A 38 -2.20 -4.73 -7.45
CA GLY A 38 -2.97 -5.84 -8.01
C GLY A 38 -3.13 -5.81 -9.52
N GLY A 39 -3.75 -6.86 -10.04
CA GLY A 39 -3.93 -7.04 -11.46
C GLY A 39 -5.00 -6.13 -12.05
N ILE A 40 -4.81 -5.73 -13.29
CA ILE A 40 -5.83 -5.01 -14.06
C ILE A 40 -6.75 -6.04 -14.72
N ASP A 41 -8.04 -5.93 -14.47
CA ASP A 41 -9.04 -6.83 -15.02
C ASP A 41 -9.42 -6.46 -16.46
N ARG A 42 -10.11 -7.38 -17.13
CA ARG A 42 -10.50 -7.16 -18.52
C ARG A 42 -11.49 -6.01 -18.64
N GLY A 43 -11.10 -5.00 -19.42
CA GLY A 43 -11.93 -3.79 -19.65
C GLY A 43 -11.72 -2.70 -18.60
N GLU A 44 -10.91 -2.97 -17.58
CA GLU A 44 -10.57 -2.01 -16.52
C GLU A 44 -9.41 -1.12 -16.97
N THR A 45 -9.49 0.16 -16.67
CA THR A 45 -8.35 1.08 -16.83
C THR A 45 -7.37 0.92 -15.66
N PRO A 46 -6.09 1.31 -15.80
CA PRO A 46 -5.14 1.29 -14.67
C PRO A 46 -5.64 2.09 -13.45
N GLU A 47 -6.33 3.21 -13.67
CA GLU A 47 -6.86 4.04 -12.58
C GLU A 47 -8.02 3.36 -11.86
N GLN A 48 -8.92 2.70 -12.59
CA GLN A 48 -10.01 1.91 -11.98
C GLN A 48 -9.43 0.75 -11.15
N ALA A 49 -8.43 0.03 -11.71
CA ALA A 49 -7.74 -1.02 -10.97
C ALA A 49 -7.07 -0.48 -9.69
N MET A 50 -6.44 0.68 -9.77
CA MET A 50 -5.81 1.32 -8.62
C MET A 50 -6.81 1.61 -7.50
N TYR A 51 -7.98 2.17 -7.79
CA TYR A 51 -9.01 2.44 -6.78
C TYR A 51 -9.63 1.15 -6.22
N ARG A 52 -9.85 0.14 -7.05
CA ARG A 52 -10.35 -1.17 -6.61
C ARG A 52 -9.35 -1.84 -5.66
N GLU A 53 -8.08 -1.95 -6.04
CA GLU A 53 -7.03 -2.55 -5.21
C GLU A 53 -6.79 -1.75 -3.91
N LEU A 54 -6.87 -0.41 -3.98
CA LEU A 54 -6.80 0.44 -2.80
C LEU A 54 -7.91 0.11 -1.81
N HIS A 55 -9.13 -0.09 -2.30
CA HIS A 55 -10.24 -0.50 -1.44
C HIS A 55 -10.09 -1.93 -0.93
N GLU A 56 -9.76 -2.88 -1.80
CA GLU A 56 -9.66 -4.30 -1.45
C GLU A 56 -8.57 -4.57 -0.42
N GLU A 57 -7.39 -3.94 -0.55
CA GLU A 57 -6.23 -4.22 0.28
C GLU A 57 -6.09 -3.29 1.49
N VAL A 58 -6.61 -2.05 1.41
CA VAL A 58 -6.37 -0.99 2.41
C VAL A 58 -7.67 -0.41 2.97
N GLY A 59 -8.82 -0.69 2.35
CA GLY A 59 -10.15 -0.24 2.78
C GLY A 59 -10.48 1.21 2.44
N LEU A 60 -9.58 1.93 1.76
CA LEU A 60 -9.80 3.32 1.43
C LEU A 60 -10.72 3.49 0.21
N GLN A 61 -11.56 4.52 0.26
CA GLN A 61 -12.40 4.95 -0.85
C GLN A 61 -11.73 6.10 -1.62
N PRO A 62 -12.18 6.42 -2.85
CA PRO A 62 -11.61 7.51 -3.65
C PRO A 62 -11.57 8.86 -2.92
N GLU A 63 -12.57 9.17 -2.10
CA GLU A 63 -12.66 10.42 -1.33
C GLU A 63 -11.61 10.53 -0.22
N HIS A 64 -10.98 9.41 0.17
CA HIS A 64 -9.93 9.40 1.19
C HIS A 64 -8.55 9.71 0.63
N VAL A 65 -8.40 9.80 -0.70
CA VAL A 65 -7.09 9.99 -1.33
C VAL A 65 -7.14 11.03 -2.45
N CYS A 66 -5.98 11.64 -2.72
CA CYS A 66 -5.76 12.46 -3.89
C CYS A 66 -4.67 11.82 -4.75
N VAL A 67 -4.91 11.65 -6.05
CA VAL A 67 -3.88 11.20 -7.00
C VAL A 67 -2.90 12.33 -7.25
N VAL A 68 -1.66 12.17 -6.81
CA VAL A 68 -0.59 13.17 -6.97
C VAL A 68 0.12 12.99 -8.31
N ALA A 69 0.47 11.74 -8.65
CA ALA A 69 1.19 11.40 -9.87
C ALA A 69 1.02 9.92 -10.22
N ARG A 70 1.47 9.57 -11.41
CA ARG A 70 1.71 8.18 -11.81
C ARG A 70 2.98 8.08 -12.65
N THR A 71 3.53 6.87 -12.77
CA THR A 71 4.63 6.63 -13.71
C THR A 71 4.16 6.82 -15.15
N ARG A 72 5.05 7.36 -15.99
CA ARG A 72 4.78 7.61 -17.41
C ARG A 72 4.58 6.30 -18.15
N ASP A 73 5.52 5.37 -17.91
CA ASP A 73 5.63 4.13 -18.66
C ASP A 73 5.36 2.91 -17.78
N TRP A 74 5.10 1.78 -18.42
CA TRP A 74 4.99 0.50 -17.79
C TRP A 74 6.36 0.03 -17.29
N LEU A 75 6.48 -0.15 -15.99
CA LEU A 75 7.67 -0.73 -15.37
C LEU A 75 7.51 -2.25 -15.28
N ARG A 76 8.54 -3.00 -15.67
CA ARG A 76 8.49 -4.46 -15.75
C ARG A 76 9.45 -5.09 -14.77
N TYR A 77 9.05 -6.25 -14.24
CA TYR A 77 9.96 -7.14 -13.54
C TYR A 77 9.61 -8.60 -13.83
N GLU A 78 10.62 -9.44 -13.80
CA GLU A 78 10.44 -10.88 -13.95
C GLU A 78 10.29 -11.56 -12.60
N VAL A 79 9.42 -12.57 -12.54
CA VAL A 79 9.23 -13.38 -11.35
C VAL A 79 10.07 -14.65 -11.51
N PRO A 80 11.02 -14.94 -10.60
CA PRO A 80 11.81 -16.16 -10.68
C PRO A 80 10.93 -17.42 -10.66
N ASP A 81 11.29 -18.46 -11.42
CA ASP A 81 10.52 -19.69 -11.61
C ASP A 81 10.06 -20.36 -10.32
N ARG A 82 10.86 -20.26 -9.25
CA ARG A 82 10.51 -20.79 -7.92
C ARG A 82 9.27 -20.17 -7.29
N TYR A 83 8.89 -18.97 -7.72
CA TYR A 83 7.70 -18.24 -7.25
C TYR A 83 6.53 -18.33 -8.21
N ILE A 84 6.74 -18.92 -9.40
CA ILE A 84 5.69 -19.11 -10.41
C ILE A 84 4.94 -20.41 -10.11
N ARG A 85 3.60 -20.33 -10.09
CA ARG A 85 2.75 -21.53 -9.97
C ARG A 85 3.01 -22.48 -11.14
N ARG A 86 2.96 -23.78 -10.87
CA ARG A 86 3.31 -24.81 -11.87
C ARG A 86 2.46 -24.75 -13.13
N ASP A 87 1.18 -24.39 -12.99
CA ASP A 87 0.21 -24.25 -14.08
C ASP A 87 0.46 -23.00 -14.96
N ALA A 88 1.19 -22.02 -14.46
CA ALA A 88 1.53 -20.80 -15.18
C ALA A 88 2.94 -20.79 -15.78
N ARG A 89 3.75 -21.82 -15.52
CA ARG A 89 5.14 -21.90 -16.04
C ARG A 89 5.18 -21.96 -17.56
N GLY A 90 6.14 -21.24 -18.12
CA GLY A 90 6.37 -21.19 -19.56
C GLY A 90 5.59 -20.09 -20.30
N HIS A 91 4.50 -19.56 -19.73
CA HIS A 91 3.71 -18.49 -20.34
C HIS A 91 3.83 -17.18 -19.54
N TYR A 92 3.88 -17.28 -18.21
CA TYR A 92 3.99 -16.13 -17.31
C TYR A 92 5.47 -15.83 -17.02
N LYS A 93 5.92 -14.63 -17.36
CA LYS A 93 7.27 -14.16 -17.09
C LYS A 93 7.34 -13.25 -15.86
N GLY A 94 6.30 -12.45 -15.65
CA GLY A 94 6.31 -11.45 -14.59
C GLY A 94 5.18 -10.46 -14.71
N GLN A 95 5.38 -9.29 -14.16
CA GLN A 95 4.38 -8.23 -14.18
C GLN A 95 4.92 -6.98 -14.86
N LYS A 96 4.03 -6.23 -15.50
CA LYS A 96 4.23 -4.85 -15.92
C LYS A 96 3.28 -3.96 -15.14
N GLN A 97 3.79 -2.88 -14.56
CA GLN A 97 3.06 -2.08 -13.60
C GLN A 97 3.05 -0.59 -13.98
N ILE A 98 1.89 0.04 -13.85
CA ILE A 98 1.78 1.49 -13.67
C ILE A 98 1.71 1.77 -12.17
N TRP A 99 2.56 2.66 -11.68
CA TRP A 99 2.60 3.03 -10.28
C TRP A 99 1.93 4.38 -10.05
N TYR A 100 1.10 4.45 -9.03
CA TYR A 100 0.42 5.66 -8.60
C TYR A 100 0.98 6.17 -7.28
N LEU A 101 1.18 7.48 -7.20
CA LEU A 101 1.47 8.18 -5.96
C LEU A 101 0.20 8.83 -5.48
N LEU A 102 -0.29 8.41 -4.33
CA LEU A 102 -1.50 8.91 -3.70
C LEU A 102 -1.16 9.63 -2.40
N GLN A 103 -1.86 10.72 -2.13
CA GLN A 103 -1.83 11.40 -0.85
C GLN A 103 -3.08 11.02 -0.06
N LEU A 104 -2.91 10.50 1.16
CA LEU A 104 -4.02 10.31 2.08
C LEU A 104 -4.53 11.71 2.51
N VAL A 105 -5.78 12.02 2.18
CA VAL A 105 -6.48 13.22 2.63
C VAL A 105 -7.45 12.90 3.78
N GLY A 106 -7.72 11.63 4.00
CA GLY A 106 -8.40 11.10 5.16
C GLY A 106 -7.45 10.94 6.36
N TYR A 107 -7.85 10.09 7.27
CA TYR A 107 -7.12 9.82 8.52
C TYR A 107 -6.71 8.35 8.58
N ASP A 108 -5.76 8.02 9.45
CA ASP A 108 -5.27 6.65 9.63
C ASP A 108 -6.38 5.66 10.01
N TRP A 109 -7.43 6.11 10.70
CA TRP A 109 -8.58 5.26 11.04
C TRP A 109 -9.49 4.91 9.85
N ASN A 110 -9.33 5.56 8.69
CA ASN A 110 -9.98 5.14 7.45
C ASN A 110 -9.34 3.88 6.84
N LEU A 111 -8.12 3.52 7.30
CA LEU A 111 -7.44 2.30 6.86
C LEU A 111 -8.11 1.07 7.47
N ASN A 112 -8.58 0.16 6.63
CA ASN A 112 -9.22 -1.07 7.05
C ASN A 112 -8.71 -2.25 6.22
N LEU A 113 -7.79 -3.02 6.78
CA LEU A 113 -7.23 -4.21 6.11
C LEU A 113 -8.22 -5.38 5.99
N ARG A 114 -9.42 -5.25 6.55
CA ARG A 114 -10.48 -6.25 6.52
C ARG A 114 -11.74 -5.73 5.82
N ALA A 115 -11.59 -4.78 4.90
CA ALA A 115 -12.69 -4.24 4.13
C ALA A 115 -13.36 -5.28 3.22
N THR A 116 -12.65 -6.38 2.91
CA THR A 116 -13.14 -7.48 2.07
C THR A 116 -12.90 -8.84 2.74
N ASP A 117 -13.54 -9.89 2.22
CA ASP A 117 -13.42 -11.26 2.73
C ASP A 117 -12.06 -11.91 2.41
N HIS A 118 -11.26 -11.27 1.56
CA HIS A 118 -9.95 -11.77 1.11
C HIS A 118 -8.83 -10.77 1.40
N PRO A 119 -8.55 -10.48 2.68
CA PRO A 119 -7.52 -9.51 3.03
C PRO A 119 -6.13 -9.96 2.57
N GLU A 120 -5.35 -9.04 2.01
CA GLU A 120 -3.97 -9.30 1.58
C GLU A 120 -2.96 -9.04 2.71
N PHE A 121 -3.25 -8.10 3.61
CA PHE A 121 -2.38 -7.69 4.70
C PHE A 121 -2.96 -8.03 6.08
N ASP A 122 -2.07 -8.37 7.03
CA ASP A 122 -2.43 -8.59 8.46
C ASP A 122 -1.86 -7.52 9.40
N ALA A 123 -0.94 -6.69 8.90
CA ALA A 123 -0.40 -5.53 9.60
C ALA A 123 0.05 -4.47 8.60
N TRP A 124 0.19 -3.24 9.06
CA TRP A 124 0.73 -2.14 8.27
C TRP A 124 1.50 -1.16 9.16
N ARG A 125 2.29 -0.30 8.51
CA ARG A 125 3.00 0.81 9.17
C ARG A 125 3.31 1.91 8.17
N TRP A 126 3.58 3.11 8.67
CA TRP A 126 4.21 4.16 7.91
C TRP A 126 5.73 4.00 7.95
N ASN A 127 6.38 4.16 6.81
CA ASN A 127 7.84 4.17 6.69
C ASN A 127 8.31 5.43 5.98
N ASP A 128 9.56 5.80 6.19
CA ASP A 128 10.18 6.81 5.34
C ASP A 128 10.22 6.33 3.89
N TYR A 129 10.07 7.26 2.96
CA TYR A 129 9.81 7.01 1.54
C TYR A 129 10.71 5.95 0.89
N TRP A 130 11.99 5.90 1.26
CA TRP A 130 12.97 5.01 0.65
C TRP A 130 13.17 3.67 1.38
N VAL A 131 12.73 3.55 2.62
CA VAL A 131 12.89 2.32 3.44
C VAL A 131 12.37 1.06 2.75
N PRO A 132 11.26 1.10 1.98
CA PRO A 132 10.79 -0.06 1.24
C PRO A 132 11.82 -0.73 0.32
N LEU A 133 12.79 0.02 -0.22
CA LEU A 133 13.84 -0.55 -1.08
C LEU A 133 14.75 -1.54 -0.35
N ASP A 134 14.93 -1.37 0.96
CA ASP A 134 15.78 -2.25 1.77
C ASP A 134 15.02 -3.48 2.27
N MET A 135 13.69 -3.46 2.19
CA MET A 135 12.82 -4.46 2.79
C MET A 135 12.07 -5.32 1.77
N VAL A 136 11.93 -4.86 0.53
CA VAL A 136 11.22 -5.60 -0.50
C VAL A 136 12.02 -6.82 -0.95
N VAL A 137 11.30 -7.87 -1.39
CA VAL A 137 11.95 -9.06 -1.96
C VAL A 137 12.81 -8.68 -3.17
N GLU A 138 13.99 -9.31 -3.25
CA GLU A 138 15.05 -8.95 -4.20
C GLU A 138 14.58 -8.75 -5.65
N PHE A 139 13.80 -9.67 -6.18
CA PHE A 139 13.35 -9.61 -7.57
C PHE A 139 12.39 -8.44 -7.88
N LYS A 140 11.83 -7.79 -6.87
CA LYS A 140 11.00 -6.58 -7.01
C LYS A 140 11.79 -5.28 -6.77
N ARG A 141 13.01 -5.35 -6.24
CA ARG A 141 13.78 -4.17 -5.85
C ARG A 141 13.94 -3.18 -7.02
N GLY A 142 14.31 -3.68 -8.19
CA GLY A 142 14.54 -2.82 -9.37
C GLY A 142 13.30 -2.06 -9.82
N VAL A 143 12.13 -2.70 -9.85
CA VAL A 143 10.87 -2.02 -10.23
C VAL A 143 10.45 -1.00 -9.17
N TYR A 144 10.67 -1.28 -7.88
CA TYR A 144 10.41 -0.34 -6.80
C TYR A 144 11.33 0.88 -6.89
N GLU A 145 12.63 0.67 -7.14
CA GLU A 145 13.60 1.74 -7.31
C GLU A 145 13.23 2.68 -8.47
N MET A 146 12.87 2.11 -9.62
CA MET A 146 12.40 2.90 -10.78
C MET A 146 11.14 3.70 -10.44
N ALA A 147 10.14 3.07 -9.84
CA ALA A 147 8.88 3.71 -9.48
C ALA A 147 9.09 4.84 -8.46
N LEU A 148 9.77 4.55 -7.35
CA LEU A 148 10.02 5.53 -6.30
C LEU A 148 10.87 6.69 -6.79
N THR A 149 11.87 6.44 -7.65
CA THR A 149 12.71 7.50 -8.22
C THR A 149 11.91 8.43 -9.12
N GLU A 150 11.03 7.88 -9.97
CA GLU A 150 10.19 8.69 -10.85
C GLU A 150 9.16 9.51 -10.05
N LEU A 151 8.49 8.88 -9.08
CA LEU A 151 7.43 9.49 -8.28
C LEU A 151 7.94 10.48 -7.24
N ALA A 152 9.18 10.34 -6.77
CA ALA A 152 9.78 11.24 -5.79
C ALA A 152 9.80 12.72 -6.23
N ARG A 153 9.78 12.99 -7.52
CA ARG A 153 9.75 14.35 -8.09
C ARG A 153 8.49 15.13 -7.70
N PHE A 154 7.44 14.42 -7.29
CA PHE A 154 6.14 14.98 -6.94
C PHE A 154 5.93 15.07 -5.43
N LEU A 155 6.93 14.65 -4.62
CA LEU A 155 6.84 14.79 -3.17
C LEU A 155 6.94 16.27 -2.78
N PRO A 156 6.07 16.76 -1.89
CA PRO A 156 6.22 18.07 -1.29
C PRO A 156 7.60 18.17 -0.60
N HIS A 157 8.36 19.23 -0.91
CA HIS A 157 9.70 19.46 -0.31
C HIS A 157 10.73 18.34 -0.54
N TYR A 158 10.66 17.66 -1.68
CA TYR A 158 11.66 16.66 -2.05
C TYR A 158 13.06 17.28 -2.14
N ASP A 159 13.94 16.93 -1.20
CA ASP A 159 15.36 17.27 -1.29
C ASP A 159 16.09 16.21 -2.13
N VAL A 160 16.53 16.61 -3.33
CA VAL A 160 17.32 15.78 -4.27
C VAL A 160 18.62 15.24 -3.63
N ARG A 161 19.05 15.82 -2.51
CA ARG A 161 20.22 15.38 -1.74
C ARG A 161 19.99 14.16 -0.85
N ASN A 162 18.86 13.49 -0.99
CA ASN A 162 18.53 12.35 -0.15
C ASN A 162 19.57 11.22 -0.27
N ARG A 163 20.15 10.86 0.86
CA ARG A 163 21.36 10.04 1.03
C ARG A 163 21.21 8.58 0.60
N TYR A 164 20.01 8.10 0.36
CA TYR A 164 19.74 6.73 -0.08
C TYR A 164 20.19 6.46 -1.53
N LEU A 165 20.32 7.49 -2.35
CA LEU A 165 20.85 7.37 -3.71
C LEU A 165 22.39 7.37 -3.74
N ARG A 166 23.07 7.57 -2.61
CA ARG A 166 24.52 7.42 -2.48
C ARG A 166 24.83 6.02 -1.99
N HIS A 167 25.35 5.22 -2.87
CA HIS A 167 25.95 3.91 -2.66
C HIS A 167 26.51 3.67 -1.26
N GLY A 168 26.00 2.63 -0.60
CA GLY A 168 26.74 1.82 0.36
C GLY A 168 27.37 2.54 1.54
N THR A 169 26.62 2.83 2.57
CA THR A 169 27.16 2.94 3.91
C THR A 169 26.29 2.16 4.88
N ARG A 170 26.99 1.23 5.53
CA ARG A 170 26.58 0.33 6.59
C ARG A 170 25.60 0.95 7.59
N GLY A 171 24.68 0.10 8.01
CA GLY A 171 23.66 0.27 9.03
C GLY A 171 23.99 1.17 10.21
N ARG A 172 23.03 1.98 10.52
CA ARG A 172 22.68 2.35 11.88
C ARG A 172 21.35 1.66 12.16
N GLU A 173 21.32 0.92 13.22
CA GLU A 173 20.09 0.40 13.82
C GLU A 173 19.17 1.59 14.08
N HIS A 174 18.14 1.73 13.27
CA HIS A 174 17.06 2.66 13.54
C HIS A 174 16.05 1.91 14.40
N GLU A 175 15.78 2.44 15.58
CA GLU A 175 14.63 2.07 16.38
C GLU A 175 13.39 2.01 15.49
N HIS A 176 12.72 0.85 15.50
CA HIS A 176 11.57 0.59 14.67
C HIS A 176 10.42 1.54 15.04
N PRO A 177 9.89 2.34 14.09
CA PRO A 177 8.67 3.07 14.34
C PRO A 177 7.51 2.09 14.56
N ASN A 178 6.62 2.45 15.46
CA ASN A 178 5.45 1.71 15.91
C ASN A 178 4.78 0.90 14.80
N VAL A 179 4.84 -0.44 14.92
CA VAL A 179 4.05 -1.36 14.11
C VAL A 179 2.67 -1.40 14.75
N MET A 180 1.64 -0.93 14.07
CA MET A 180 0.27 -1.17 14.47
C MET A 180 -0.14 -2.58 14.00
N GLU A 181 -0.06 -3.55 14.89
CA GLU A 181 -0.69 -4.86 14.69
C GLU A 181 -2.19 -4.71 14.93
N VAL A 182 -2.99 -5.13 13.97
CA VAL A 182 -4.44 -5.23 14.17
C VAL A 182 -4.70 -6.45 15.03
N MET A 183 -4.76 -6.25 16.36
CA MET A 183 -5.17 -7.27 17.30
C MET A 183 -6.69 -7.50 17.19
N PRO A 184 -7.17 -8.74 17.11
CA PRO A 184 -8.61 -9.01 17.15
C PRO A 184 -9.13 -8.70 18.57
N GLY A 185 -10.03 -7.71 18.66
CA GLY A 185 -10.83 -7.48 19.87
C GLY A 185 -10.30 -6.50 20.91
N ALA A 186 -9.31 -5.66 20.61
CA ALA A 186 -8.94 -4.58 21.52
C ALA A 186 -9.98 -3.44 21.46
N PRO A 187 -10.46 -2.93 22.62
CA PRO A 187 -11.34 -1.77 22.65
C PRO A 187 -10.57 -0.54 22.13
N PHE A 188 -11.24 0.24 21.31
CA PHE A 188 -10.70 1.46 20.74
C PHE A 188 -10.76 2.58 21.81
N GLU A 189 -9.61 3.06 22.25
CA GLU A 189 -9.51 4.26 23.07
C GLU A 189 -9.20 5.48 22.19
N LEU A 190 -10.07 6.52 22.29
CA LEU A 190 -9.83 7.80 21.63
C LEU A 190 -8.62 8.50 22.27
N PRO A 191 -7.76 9.16 21.47
CA PRO A 191 -6.67 9.95 22.03
C PRO A 191 -7.22 11.10 22.91
N PRO A 192 -6.51 11.47 23.99
CA PRO A 192 -6.96 12.49 24.92
C PRO A 192 -7.16 13.83 24.20
N GLY A 193 -8.38 14.34 24.23
CA GLY A 193 -8.79 15.63 23.65
C GLY A 193 -9.65 15.52 22.38
N ALA A 194 -9.96 14.33 21.86
CA ALA A 194 -10.90 14.16 20.76
C ALA A 194 -12.33 14.03 21.33
N THR A 195 -13.22 14.94 20.94
CA THR A 195 -14.65 14.84 21.17
C THR A 195 -15.29 14.19 19.94
N PHE A 196 -16.03 13.11 20.15
CA PHE A 196 -16.81 12.47 19.09
C PHE A 196 -18.13 13.23 18.94
N GLU A 197 -18.34 13.89 17.81
CA GLU A 197 -19.67 14.34 17.38
C GLU A 197 -20.22 13.30 16.40
N PRO A 198 -21.31 12.59 16.76
CA PRO A 198 -21.91 11.60 15.84
C PRO A 198 -22.55 12.30 14.65
N ASP A 199 -22.31 11.79 13.45
CA ASP A 199 -23.00 12.17 12.22
C ASP A 199 -24.50 11.86 12.40
N PRO A 200 -25.41 12.83 12.18
CA PRO A 200 -26.86 12.65 12.36
C PRO A 200 -27.50 11.62 11.41
N HIS A 201 -26.77 11.06 10.46
CA HIS A 201 -27.24 10.04 9.51
C HIS A 201 -26.75 8.62 9.81
N THR A 202 -25.96 8.41 10.85
CA THR A 202 -25.50 7.07 11.24
C THR A 202 -26.30 6.57 12.45
N ASN A 203 -27.13 5.55 12.27
CA ASN A 203 -27.81 4.87 13.37
C ASN A 203 -26.80 4.02 14.16
N VAL A 204 -26.19 4.62 15.17
CA VAL A 204 -25.35 3.92 16.13
C VAL A 204 -26.15 3.66 17.38
N LEU A 205 -26.44 2.39 17.67
CA LEU A 205 -27.05 1.99 18.94
C LEU A 205 -25.93 1.78 19.97
N ILE A 206 -25.94 2.63 21.01
CA ILE A 206 -25.09 2.47 22.19
C ILE A 206 -25.93 1.74 23.24
N ASP A 207 -25.44 0.62 23.76
CA ASP A 207 -26.10 -0.08 24.86
C ASP A 207 -25.92 0.63 26.21
N ALA A 208 -26.67 0.16 27.21
CA ALA A 208 -26.69 0.78 28.53
C ALA A 208 -25.37 0.66 29.33
N GLN A 209 -24.33 0.05 28.73
CA GLN A 209 -22.99 -0.12 29.28
C GLN A 209 -21.93 0.63 28.47
N GLY A 210 -22.33 1.35 27.39
CA GLY A 210 -21.43 2.20 26.59
C GLY A 210 -20.74 1.48 25.43
N ASP A 211 -21.13 0.24 25.09
CA ASP A 211 -20.55 -0.51 23.98
C ASP A 211 -21.26 -0.26 22.65
N ILE A 212 -20.46 -0.07 21.58
CA ILE A 212 -20.92 0.19 20.21
C ILE A 212 -21.21 -1.14 19.51
N ARG A 213 -22.46 -1.35 19.09
CA ARG A 213 -22.84 -2.49 18.22
C ARG A 213 -23.23 -1.98 16.84
N ALA A 214 -22.54 -2.48 15.82
CA ALA A 214 -22.92 -2.33 14.44
C ALA A 214 -24.01 -3.35 14.10
N SER A 215 -25.09 -2.90 13.47
CA SER A 215 -26.13 -3.76 12.85
C SER A 215 -25.83 -3.95 11.37
#